data_26624f366f0ee028f6d4660e074d0193
#
_entry.id   26624f366f0ee028f6d4660e074d0193
#
_cell.length_a   1.000
_cell.length_b   1.000
_cell.length_c   1.000
_cell.angle_alpha   90.00
_cell.angle_beta   90.00
_cell.angle_gamma   90.00
#
_symmetry.space_group_name_H-M   'P 1'
#
loop_
_entity.id
_entity.type
_entity.pdbx_description
1 polymer ?
#
loop_
_entity_poly.entity_id
_entity_poly.type
_entity_poly.pdbx_seq_one_letter_code
_entity_poly.pdbx_strand_id
1 'polypeptide(L)'
;FTFWPSISQTLLQVYKNRMLEYVLLVKFSKKLFEKIDFKSIINLNTMGETEKTIANTNKNKTPIVLLEHGASDYLPEISRYDVTSGYRNFEDKIAVWNEYQKKYLMEFRKIPENRIFVVGSPRHDSFFNKEILENRHSQKTVLVVLPAIAEMNFISDTQTYVRLEKLLKQIFVTVKNMHDVNLIVKLHPVQDSNNEYIKKLIQKLEPKIPIYQIGSINKIIESCDVMINIHVELMPSTVLLEGLILKKPIINITMVDKFLEFQYVKDNAVLSISDQSDLVKPINDLLYDKEFSEKLIKNGQNHVRKFLANPGNASKSLADVLNSF
;
A
#
# COMPACT_ATOMS: atom_id res chain seq x y z
N PHE A 1 23.25 12.98 -34.72
CA PHE A 1 23.65 12.28 -33.47
C PHE A 1 24.39 13.20 -32.49
N THR A 2 23.83 14.38 -32.20
CA THR A 2 24.38 15.37 -31.25
C THR A 2 23.98 15.10 -29.78
N PHE A 3 23.06 14.18 -29.54
CA PHE A 3 22.52 13.93 -28.19
C PHE A 3 23.53 13.23 -27.23
N TRP A 4 24.26 12.22 -27.74
CA TRP A 4 25.19 11.45 -26.92
C TRP A 4 26.32 12.29 -26.29
N PRO A 5 27.02 13.16 -27.01
CA PRO A 5 28.04 14.01 -26.39
C PRO A 5 27.50 14.90 -25.27
N SER A 6 26.25 15.35 -25.40
CA SER A 6 25.63 16.24 -24.42
C SER A 6 25.29 15.56 -23.08
N ILE A 7 25.01 14.24 -23.07
CA ILE A 7 24.58 13.49 -21.86
C ILE A 7 25.66 12.54 -21.36
N SER A 8 26.63 12.14 -22.18
CA SER A 8 27.60 11.09 -21.86
C SER A 8 28.40 11.38 -20.59
N GLN A 9 28.83 12.62 -20.37
CA GLN A 9 29.58 13.00 -19.17
C GLN A 9 28.74 12.88 -17.92
N THR A 10 27.49 13.33 -17.98
CA THR A 10 26.54 13.19 -16.85
C THR A 10 26.26 11.73 -16.54
N LEU A 11 26.00 10.91 -17.58
CA LEU A 11 25.77 9.48 -17.40
C LEU A 11 26.99 8.76 -16.81
N LEU A 12 28.19 9.09 -17.27
CA LEU A 12 29.44 8.54 -16.72
C LEU A 12 29.63 8.93 -15.26
N GLN A 13 29.30 10.17 -14.90
CA GLN A 13 29.39 10.61 -13.50
C GLN A 13 28.37 9.89 -12.61
N VAL A 14 27.13 9.76 -13.07
CA VAL A 14 26.09 8.98 -12.38
C VAL A 14 26.52 7.53 -12.20
N TYR A 15 27.03 6.91 -13.26
CA TYR A 15 27.54 5.53 -13.22
C TYR A 15 28.69 5.37 -12.21
N LYS A 16 29.68 6.27 -12.22
CA LYS A 16 30.79 6.24 -11.25
C LYS A 16 30.31 6.35 -9.82
N ASN A 17 29.38 7.26 -9.54
CA ASN A 17 28.80 7.44 -8.20
C ASN A 17 28.06 6.18 -7.77
N ARG A 18 27.24 5.59 -8.64
CA ARG A 18 26.52 4.34 -8.33
C ARG A 18 27.47 3.18 -8.09
N MET A 19 28.53 3.02 -8.90
CA MET A 19 29.55 2.00 -8.69
C MET A 19 30.27 2.15 -7.36
N LEU A 20 30.56 3.38 -6.95
CA LEU A 20 31.16 3.64 -5.64
C LEU A 20 30.20 3.26 -4.50
N GLU A 21 28.94 3.63 -4.58
CA GLU A 21 27.89 3.25 -3.62
C GLU A 21 27.80 1.74 -3.48
N TYR A 22 27.77 1.00 -4.59
CA TYR A 22 27.75 -0.47 -4.59
C TYR A 22 29.00 -1.07 -3.92
N VAL A 23 30.19 -0.59 -4.27
CA VAL A 23 31.42 -1.08 -3.65
C VAL A 23 31.42 -0.84 -2.15
N LEU A 24 30.95 0.32 -1.69
CA LEU A 24 30.82 0.64 -0.27
C LEU A 24 29.78 -0.26 0.41
N LEU A 25 28.63 -0.48 -0.22
CA LEU A 25 27.59 -1.37 0.30
C LEU A 25 28.07 -2.81 0.44
N VAL A 26 28.77 -3.34 -0.57
CA VAL A 26 29.37 -4.69 -0.52
C VAL A 26 30.39 -4.78 0.61
N LYS A 27 31.29 -3.80 0.73
CA LYS A 27 32.31 -3.76 1.79
C LYS A 27 31.66 -3.69 3.19
N PHE A 28 30.65 -2.83 3.32
CA PHE A 28 29.91 -2.69 4.56
C PHE A 28 29.21 -4.00 4.96
N SER A 29 28.46 -4.61 4.01
CA SER A 29 27.74 -5.86 4.26
C SER A 29 28.70 -6.99 4.66
N LYS A 30 29.84 -7.14 3.99
CA LYS A 30 30.86 -8.13 4.37
C LYS A 30 31.36 -7.92 5.79
N LYS A 31 31.74 -6.68 6.13
CA LYS A 31 32.20 -6.34 7.49
C LYS A 31 31.12 -6.56 8.55
N LEU A 32 29.84 -6.34 8.20
CA LEU A 32 28.72 -6.56 9.09
C LEU A 32 28.63 -8.05 9.45
N PHE A 33 28.66 -8.94 8.45
CA PHE A 33 28.64 -10.39 8.64
C PHE A 33 29.90 -10.97 9.31
N GLU A 34 31.03 -10.28 9.20
CA GLU A 34 32.24 -10.65 9.92
C GLU A 34 32.18 -10.32 11.42
N LYS A 35 31.40 -9.28 11.78
CA LYS A 35 31.35 -8.77 13.15
C LYS A 35 30.15 -9.23 13.95
N ILE A 36 29.06 -9.55 13.29
CA ILE A 36 27.78 -9.88 13.91
C ILE A 36 27.30 -11.22 13.36
N ASP A 37 27.06 -12.14 14.26
CA ASP A 37 26.44 -13.42 13.97
C ASP A 37 24.92 -13.26 14.08
N PHE A 38 24.26 -13.10 12.92
CA PHE A 38 22.81 -12.97 12.87
C PHE A 38 22.14 -14.34 12.83
N LYS A 39 21.13 -14.56 13.66
CA LYS A 39 20.31 -15.78 13.58
C LYS A 39 19.46 -15.80 12.32
N SER A 40 18.92 -14.65 11.92
CA SER A 40 18.10 -14.52 10.72
C SER A 40 18.11 -13.06 10.22
N ILE A 41 17.74 -12.88 8.97
CA ILE A 41 17.61 -11.57 8.30
C ILE A 41 16.17 -11.45 7.79
N ILE A 42 15.55 -10.29 8.01
CA ILE A 42 14.24 -10.01 7.43
C ILE A 42 14.42 -9.01 6.29
N ASN A 43 13.93 -9.37 5.11
CA ASN A 43 13.84 -8.49 3.95
C ASN A 43 12.38 -8.15 3.67
N LEU A 44 12.12 -6.91 3.29
CA LEU A 44 10.78 -6.46 2.89
C LEU A 44 10.54 -6.55 1.38
N ASN A 45 11.60 -6.68 0.60
CA ASN A 45 11.52 -6.89 -0.85
C ASN A 45 12.75 -7.64 -1.36
N THR A 46 12.68 -8.13 -2.59
CA THR A 46 13.76 -8.85 -3.26
C THR A 46 14.33 -8.08 -4.45
N MET A 47 13.77 -6.94 -4.78
CA MET A 47 14.12 -6.17 -5.97
C MET A 47 15.11 -5.06 -5.67
N GLY A 48 15.16 -4.59 -4.42
CA GLY A 48 16.06 -3.53 -3.99
C GLY A 48 17.54 -3.93 -4.11
N GLU A 49 18.35 -2.98 -4.50
CA GLU A 49 19.79 -3.19 -4.67
C GLU A 49 20.48 -3.52 -3.35
N THR A 50 20.02 -2.89 -2.27
CA THR A 50 20.53 -3.13 -0.91
C THR A 50 20.24 -4.55 -0.46
N GLU A 51 18.99 -4.99 -0.60
CA GLU A 51 18.53 -6.32 -0.22
C GLU A 51 19.25 -7.42 -1.02
N LYS A 52 19.39 -7.23 -2.34
CA LYS A 52 20.17 -8.14 -3.19
C LYS A 52 21.64 -8.20 -2.78
N THR A 53 22.24 -7.06 -2.47
CA THR A 53 23.64 -7.00 -2.06
C THR A 53 23.85 -7.71 -0.74
N ILE A 54 22.97 -7.49 0.24
CA ILE A 54 23.01 -8.17 1.54
C ILE A 54 22.86 -9.68 1.35
N ALA A 55 21.87 -10.12 0.58
CA ALA A 55 21.65 -11.54 0.30
C ALA A 55 22.87 -12.20 -0.38
N ASN A 56 23.46 -11.54 -1.40
CA ASN A 56 24.63 -12.04 -2.12
C ASN A 56 25.94 -12.02 -1.30
N THR A 57 26.04 -11.17 -0.28
CA THR A 57 27.20 -11.10 0.58
C THR A 57 27.08 -11.96 1.83
N ASN A 58 25.92 -12.59 2.06
CA ASN A 58 25.62 -13.49 3.18
C ASN A 58 26.36 -14.83 3.06
N LYS A 59 27.66 -14.80 3.29
CA LYS A 59 28.53 -15.99 3.21
C LYS A 59 28.24 -17.03 4.29
N ASN A 60 27.76 -16.57 5.45
CA ASN A 60 27.47 -17.42 6.61
C ASN A 60 26.17 -18.22 6.41
N LYS A 61 25.49 -18.02 5.28
CA LYS A 61 24.18 -18.64 4.98
C LYS A 61 23.14 -18.41 6.08
N THR A 62 23.21 -17.23 6.72
CA THR A 62 22.19 -16.80 7.68
C THR A 62 20.83 -16.83 7.00
N PRO A 63 19.82 -17.49 7.57
CA PRO A 63 18.49 -17.60 6.96
C PRO A 63 17.89 -16.22 6.65
N ILE A 64 17.34 -16.03 5.46
CA ILE A 64 16.67 -14.79 5.05
C ILE A 64 15.18 -15.06 4.95
N VAL A 65 14.38 -14.26 5.63
CA VAL A 65 12.92 -14.29 5.55
C VAL A 65 12.45 -13.07 4.77
N LEU A 66 11.78 -13.31 3.65
CA LEU A 66 11.08 -12.28 2.93
C LEU A 66 9.71 -12.07 3.58
N LEU A 67 9.51 -10.90 4.15
CA LEU A 67 8.25 -10.50 4.78
C LEU A 67 7.42 -9.67 3.81
N GLU A 68 6.20 -10.09 3.52
CA GLU A 68 5.23 -9.29 2.77
C GLU A 68 4.99 -7.95 3.48
N HIS A 69 5.12 -6.84 2.75
CA HIS A 69 5.09 -5.49 3.34
C HIS A 69 3.90 -4.63 2.90
N GLY A 70 3.15 -5.05 1.89
CA GLY A 70 1.99 -4.33 1.34
C GLY A 70 0.79 -5.26 1.13
N ALA A 71 -0.40 -4.69 1.01
CA ALA A 71 -1.56 -5.44 0.58
C ALA A 71 -1.35 -5.89 -0.86
N SER A 72 -1.46 -7.19 -1.10
CA SER A 72 -1.31 -7.79 -2.43
C SER A 72 -2.41 -8.81 -2.64
N ASP A 73 -3.28 -8.53 -3.60
CA ASP A 73 -4.16 -9.54 -4.20
C ASP A 73 -3.39 -10.16 -5.36
N TYR A 74 -2.84 -11.32 -5.13
CA TYR A 74 -2.10 -12.06 -6.15
C TYR A 74 -3.07 -12.63 -7.18
N LEU A 75 -3.35 -11.83 -8.21
CA LEU A 75 -4.22 -12.22 -9.30
C LEU A 75 -3.37 -12.71 -10.48
N PRO A 76 -3.70 -13.86 -11.10
CA PRO A 76 -2.98 -14.36 -12.27
C PRO A 76 -2.88 -13.34 -13.40
N GLU A 77 -3.91 -12.51 -13.56
CA GLU A 77 -4.03 -11.49 -14.60
C GLU A 77 -2.96 -10.39 -14.49
N ILE A 78 -2.54 -10.08 -13.27
CA ILE A 78 -1.52 -9.07 -12.98
C ILE A 78 -0.17 -9.66 -12.57
N SER A 79 -0.01 -10.96 -12.68
CA SER A 79 1.19 -11.69 -12.26
C SER A 79 2.50 -11.18 -12.85
N ARG A 80 2.46 -10.48 -13.99
CA ARG A 80 3.63 -9.85 -14.60
C ARG A 80 4.17 -8.68 -13.81
N TYR A 81 3.31 -8.04 -13.03
CA TYR A 81 3.59 -6.83 -12.27
C TYR A 81 3.68 -7.09 -10.77
N ASP A 82 3.40 -8.32 -10.33
CA ASP A 82 3.47 -8.63 -8.92
C ASP A 82 4.91 -8.70 -8.40
N VAL A 83 5.10 -8.27 -7.17
CA VAL A 83 6.40 -8.27 -6.49
C VAL A 83 6.97 -9.68 -6.31
N THR A 84 6.14 -10.70 -6.45
CA THR A 84 6.54 -12.11 -6.29
C THR A 84 7.33 -12.64 -7.48
N SER A 85 7.39 -11.91 -8.60
CA SER A 85 8.19 -12.31 -9.77
C SER A 85 9.67 -12.53 -9.41
N GLY A 86 10.18 -11.81 -8.41
CA GLY A 86 11.53 -11.95 -7.89
C GLY A 86 11.72 -13.09 -6.89
N TYR A 87 10.65 -13.68 -6.35
CA TYR A 87 10.73 -14.67 -5.24
C TYR A 87 11.34 -16.01 -5.63
N ARG A 88 11.38 -16.37 -6.91
CA ARG A 88 12.03 -17.58 -7.39
C ARG A 88 13.51 -17.63 -7.09
N ASN A 89 14.16 -16.47 -7.04
CA ASN A 89 15.61 -16.37 -6.82
C ASN A 89 15.96 -16.34 -5.34
N PHE A 90 14.95 -16.38 -4.45
CA PHE A 90 15.16 -16.45 -3.02
C PHE A 90 15.13 -17.91 -2.58
N GLU A 91 16.24 -18.38 -2.03
CA GLU A 91 16.37 -19.76 -1.56
C GLU A 91 15.73 -20.00 -0.19
N ASP A 92 15.45 -18.92 0.56
CA ASP A 92 15.03 -18.99 1.95
C ASP A 92 13.50 -18.96 2.14
N LYS A 93 13.04 -18.41 3.24
CA LYS A 93 11.66 -18.48 3.69
C LYS A 93 10.87 -17.23 3.28
N ILE A 94 9.56 -17.39 3.10
CA ILE A 94 8.63 -16.31 2.75
C ILE A 94 7.55 -16.27 3.80
N ALA A 95 7.35 -15.11 4.41
CA ALA A 95 6.31 -14.85 5.38
C ALA A 95 5.19 -14.01 4.71
N VAL A 96 4.02 -14.60 4.59
CA VAL A 96 2.84 -14.00 3.92
C VAL A 96 1.73 -13.70 4.92
N TRP A 97 0.76 -12.90 4.48
CA TRP A 97 -0.30 -12.44 5.38
C TRP A 97 -1.47 -13.42 5.51
N ASN A 98 -1.68 -14.30 4.53
CA ASN A 98 -2.83 -15.20 4.52
C ASN A 98 -2.60 -16.48 3.70
N GLU A 99 -3.53 -17.43 3.84
CA GLU A 99 -3.50 -18.70 3.11
C GLU A 99 -3.73 -18.53 1.61
N TYR A 100 -4.44 -17.47 1.19
CA TYR A 100 -4.63 -17.19 -0.24
C TYR A 100 -3.31 -16.85 -0.92
N GLN A 101 -2.50 -15.98 -0.30
CA GLN A 101 -1.15 -15.66 -0.79
C GLN A 101 -0.24 -16.91 -0.81
N LYS A 102 -0.28 -17.72 0.25
CA LYS A 102 0.46 -19.00 0.28
C LYS A 102 0.06 -19.89 -0.90
N LYS A 103 -1.23 -20.09 -1.10
CA LYS A 103 -1.75 -20.90 -2.20
C LYS A 103 -1.31 -20.40 -3.57
N TYR A 104 -1.40 -19.08 -3.81
CA TYR A 104 -0.92 -18.47 -5.04
C TYR A 104 0.57 -18.69 -5.27
N LEU A 105 1.41 -18.53 -4.26
CA LEU A 105 2.85 -18.77 -4.37
C LEU A 105 3.16 -20.21 -4.70
N MET A 106 2.44 -21.17 -4.11
CA MET A 106 2.60 -22.60 -4.38
C MET A 106 2.11 -22.98 -5.79
N GLU A 107 0.90 -22.59 -6.14
CA GLU A 107 0.24 -23.02 -7.37
C GLU A 107 0.75 -22.29 -8.60
N PHE A 108 0.94 -20.99 -8.49
CA PHE A 108 1.30 -20.13 -9.62
C PHE A 108 2.80 -19.89 -9.72
N ARG A 109 3.48 -19.62 -8.61
CA ARG A 109 4.93 -19.37 -8.57
C ARG A 109 5.76 -20.62 -8.36
N LYS A 110 5.13 -21.77 -8.08
CA LYS A 110 5.80 -23.06 -7.86
C LYS A 110 6.83 -23.01 -6.73
N ILE A 111 6.57 -22.23 -5.70
CA ILE A 111 7.41 -22.16 -4.51
C ILE A 111 7.04 -23.33 -3.59
N PRO A 112 8.00 -24.09 -3.09
CA PRO A 112 7.73 -25.22 -2.18
C PRO A 112 7.02 -24.76 -0.90
N GLU A 113 6.05 -25.56 -0.45
CA GLU A 113 5.23 -25.24 0.72
C GLU A 113 6.06 -24.99 1.99
N ASN A 114 7.10 -25.80 2.22
CA ASN A 114 7.98 -25.70 3.37
C ASN A 114 8.80 -24.39 3.45
N ARG A 115 8.72 -23.57 2.41
CA ARG A 115 9.35 -22.23 2.35
C ARG A 115 8.38 -21.12 2.67
N ILE A 116 7.06 -21.38 2.77
CA ILE A 116 6.04 -20.34 2.90
C ILE A 116 5.36 -20.47 4.26
N PHE A 117 5.39 -19.39 5.04
CA PHE A 117 4.80 -19.28 6.37
C PHE A 117 3.70 -18.23 6.39
N VAL A 118 2.53 -18.63 6.86
CA VAL A 118 1.42 -17.70 7.04
C VAL A 118 1.53 -17.08 8.43
N VAL A 119 2.02 -15.86 8.51
CA VAL A 119 2.27 -15.15 9.77
C VAL A 119 1.26 -14.03 10.04
N GLY A 120 0.57 -13.54 9.01
CA GLY A 120 -0.23 -12.33 9.12
C GLY A 120 0.60 -11.07 8.83
N SER A 121 0.07 -9.92 9.21
CA SER A 121 0.73 -8.64 8.95
C SER A 121 1.22 -7.97 10.23
N PRO A 122 2.51 -8.08 10.60
CA PRO A 122 3.07 -7.48 11.81
C PRO A 122 2.85 -5.96 11.91
N ARG A 123 2.89 -5.26 10.78
CA ARG A 123 2.67 -3.80 10.74
C ARG A 123 1.27 -3.37 11.20
N HIS A 124 0.30 -4.29 11.12
CA HIS A 124 -1.08 -3.99 11.50
C HIS A 124 -1.45 -4.45 12.92
N ASP A 125 -0.57 -5.11 13.66
CA ASP A 125 -0.90 -5.58 15.01
C ASP A 125 -1.38 -4.44 15.92
N SER A 126 -0.75 -3.27 15.83
CA SER A 126 -1.15 -2.10 16.62
C SER A 126 -2.55 -1.56 16.31
N PHE A 127 -3.11 -1.88 15.14
CA PHE A 127 -4.47 -1.47 14.77
C PHE A 127 -5.54 -2.33 15.46
N PHE A 128 -5.23 -3.61 15.72
CA PHE A 128 -6.14 -4.54 16.38
C PHE A 128 -6.12 -4.41 17.90
N ASN A 129 -5.01 -3.94 18.45
CA ASN A 129 -4.78 -3.85 19.89
C ASN A 129 -5.23 -2.51 20.51
N LYS A 130 -5.92 -1.69 19.73
CA LYS A 130 -6.47 -0.42 20.19
C LYS A 130 -7.99 -0.49 20.36
N GLU A 131 -8.50 0.14 21.40
CA GLU A 131 -9.93 0.49 21.46
C GLU A 131 -10.22 1.53 20.37
N ILE A 132 -11.16 1.20 19.49
CA ILE A 132 -11.65 2.15 18.48
C ILE A 132 -12.58 3.11 19.21
N LEU A 133 -12.11 4.34 19.40
CA LEU A 133 -12.94 5.39 19.99
C LEU A 133 -14.02 5.79 18.98
N GLU A 134 -15.27 5.81 19.43
CA GLU A 134 -16.35 6.38 18.62
C GLU A 134 -16.07 7.86 18.36
N ASN A 135 -16.19 8.24 17.10
CA ASN A 135 -15.98 9.63 16.68
C ASN A 135 -17.20 10.46 17.14
N ARG A 136 -17.05 11.23 18.22
CA ARG A 136 -18.12 12.06 18.81
C ARG A 136 -18.06 13.53 18.35
N HIS A 137 -17.52 13.77 17.14
CA HIS A 137 -17.52 15.11 16.61
C HIS A 137 -18.93 15.52 16.17
N SER A 138 -19.24 16.82 16.36
CA SER A 138 -20.53 17.38 15.93
C SER A 138 -20.69 17.45 14.42
N GLN A 139 -19.57 17.44 13.69
CA GLN A 139 -19.51 17.47 12.22
C GLN A 139 -18.96 16.18 11.67
N LYS A 140 -19.60 15.68 10.61
CA LYS A 140 -19.11 14.53 9.85
C LYS A 140 -17.82 14.86 9.10
N THR A 141 -16.95 13.87 8.90
CA THR A 141 -15.67 14.05 8.22
C THR A 141 -15.48 13.01 7.13
N VAL A 142 -15.21 13.47 5.92
CA VAL A 142 -14.82 12.65 4.78
C VAL A 142 -13.29 12.73 4.61
N LEU A 143 -12.63 11.58 4.61
CA LEU A 143 -11.20 11.44 4.31
C LEU A 143 -11.01 11.00 2.87
N VAL A 144 -10.28 11.78 2.08
CA VAL A 144 -9.82 11.37 0.74
C VAL A 144 -8.38 10.90 0.83
N VAL A 145 -8.14 9.66 0.43
CA VAL A 145 -6.80 9.06 0.38
C VAL A 145 -6.35 8.94 -1.07
N LEU A 146 -5.19 9.51 -1.35
CA LEU A 146 -4.60 9.55 -2.68
C LEU A 146 -3.46 8.52 -2.80
N PRO A 147 -3.37 7.83 -3.94
CA PRO A 147 -2.29 6.89 -4.22
C PRO A 147 -0.97 7.63 -4.48
N ALA A 148 0.14 6.88 -4.48
CA ALA A 148 1.37 7.35 -5.13
C ALA A 148 1.15 7.32 -6.63
N ILE A 149 1.14 8.48 -7.27
CA ILE A 149 1.22 8.55 -8.73
C ILE A 149 2.70 8.54 -9.07
N ALA A 150 3.31 7.36 -9.02
CA ALA A 150 4.72 7.23 -9.32
C ALA A 150 4.95 7.30 -10.83
N GLU A 151 6.06 7.95 -11.23
CA GLU A 151 6.52 8.01 -12.63
C GLU A 151 6.76 6.61 -13.23
N MET A 152 6.88 5.59 -12.40
CA MET A 152 7.12 4.19 -12.80
C MET A 152 5.84 3.37 -13.02
N ASN A 153 4.68 3.90 -12.72
CA ASN A 153 3.45 3.20 -13.01
C ASN A 153 3.12 3.35 -14.48
N PHE A 154 3.22 2.28 -15.22
CA PHE A 154 2.94 2.17 -16.67
C PHE A 154 1.53 2.64 -17.08
N ILE A 155 0.74 3.14 -16.15
CA ILE A 155 -0.65 3.58 -16.30
C ILE A 155 -0.77 5.11 -16.13
N SER A 156 0.23 5.79 -15.56
CA SER A 156 0.18 7.25 -15.35
C SER A 156 0.59 7.99 -16.63
N ASP A 157 -0.34 8.12 -17.52
CA ASP A 157 -0.25 9.06 -18.64
C ASP A 157 -0.85 10.43 -18.26
N THR A 158 -0.75 11.40 -19.14
CA THR A 158 -1.33 12.73 -18.97
C THR A 158 -2.86 12.66 -18.71
N GLN A 159 -3.54 11.65 -19.23
CA GLN A 159 -4.97 11.46 -19.06
C GLN A 159 -5.31 11.11 -17.61
N THR A 160 -4.49 10.32 -16.93
CA THR A 160 -4.66 9.98 -15.52
C THR A 160 -4.66 11.24 -14.64
N TYR A 161 -3.76 12.20 -14.90
CA TYR A 161 -3.75 13.46 -14.16
C TYR A 161 -4.99 14.31 -14.43
N VAL A 162 -5.43 14.40 -15.68
CA VAL A 162 -6.66 15.13 -16.04
C VAL A 162 -7.90 14.51 -15.40
N ARG A 163 -7.99 13.18 -15.39
CA ARG A 163 -9.08 12.45 -14.72
C ARG A 163 -9.05 12.69 -13.22
N LEU A 164 -7.86 12.61 -12.59
CA LEU A 164 -7.70 12.87 -11.16
C LEU A 164 -8.09 14.30 -10.79
N GLU A 165 -7.67 15.29 -11.57
CA GLU A 165 -8.08 16.68 -11.34
C GLU A 165 -9.60 16.85 -11.40
N LYS A 166 -10.24 16.24 -12.40
CA LYS A 166 -11.70 16.28 -12.55
C LYS A 166 -12.39 15.59 -11.36
N LEU A 167 -11.89 14.43 -10.95
CA LEU A 167 -12.41 13.67 -9.82
C LEU A 167 -12.28 14.46 -8.51
N LEU A 168 -11.12 15.06 -8.23
CA LEU A 168 -10.91 15.89 -7.05
C LEU A 168 -11.85 17.08 -7.01
N LYS A 169 -12.02 17.76 -8.14
CA LYS A 169 -13.02 18.87 -8.27
C LYS A 169 -14.42 18.37 -7.92
N GLN A 170 -14.83 17.22 -8.44
CA GLN A 170 -16.15 16.64 -8.18
C GLN A 170 -16.32 16.29 -6.70
N ILE A 171 -15.33 15.64 -6.07
CA ILE A 171 -15.36 15.30 -4.63
C ILE A 171 -15.51 16.59 -3.80
N PHE A 172 -14.69 17.61 -4.09
CA PHE A 172 -14.68 18.85 -3.31
C PHE A 172 -15.98 19.62 -3.44
N VAL A 173 -16.52 19.74 -4.66
CA VAL A 173 -17.82 20.38 -4.88
C VAL A 173 -18.94 19.61 -4.18
N THR A 174 -18.92 18.28 -4.27
CA THR A 174 -19.92 17.44 -3.63
C THR A 174 -19.93 17.63 -2.11
N VAL A 175 -18.75 17.52 -1.47
CA VAL A 175 -18.66 17.64 0.00
C VAL A 175 -18.93 19.08 0.46
N LYS A 176 -18.48 20.09 -0.28
CA LYS A 176 -18.73 21.50 0.03
C LYS A 176 -20.22 21.88 0.03
N ASN A 177 -21.01 21.20 -0.81
CA ASN A 177 -22.46 21.41 -0.89
C ASN A 177 -23.22 20.65 0.20
N MET A 178 -22.55 19.82 1.00
CA MET A 178 -23.13 19.14 2.16
C MET A 178 -22.98 20.03 3.40
N HIS A 179 -24.08 20.20 4.12
CA HIS A 179 -24.03 20.94 5.40
C HIS A 179 -23.31 20.11 6.46
N ASP A 180 -22.46 20.74 7.25
CA ASP A 180 -21.78 20.15 8.41
C ASP A 180 -20.89 18.92 8.10
N VAL A 181 -20.29 18.89 6.90
CA VAL A 181 -19.33 17.86 6.50
C VAL A 181 -17.96 18.49 6.27
N ASN A 182 -16.97 18.01 7.01
CA ASN A 182 -15.56 18.35 6.82
C ASN A 182 -14.91 17.45 5.78
N LEU A 183 -13.94 18.00 5.07
CA LEU A 183 -13.11 17.26 4.13
C LEU A 183 -11.64 17.36 4.55
N ILE A 184 -10.98 16.22 4.60
CA ILE A 184 -9.53 16.12 4.81
C ILE A 184 -8.90 15.26 3.71
N VAL A 185 -7.65 15.55 3.38
CA VAL A 185 -6.93 14.83 2.32
C VAL A 185 -5.64 14.22 2.88
N LYS A 186 -5.40 12.95 2.59
CA LYS A 186 -4.15 12.24 2.87
C LYS A 186 -3.43 11.94 1.57
N LEU A 187 -2.27 12.53 1.39
CA LEU A 187 -1.34 12.19 0.31
C LEU A 187 -0.52 10.95 0.66
N HIS A 188 -0.05 10.25 -0.36
CA HIS A 188 0.94 9.19 -0.16
C HIS A 188 2.20 9.76 0.51
N PRO A 189 2.86 9.02 1.42
CA PRO A 189 4.02 9.54 2.18
C PRO A 189 5.27 9.78 1.33
N VAL A 190 5.34 9.25 0.10
CA VAL A 190 6.47 9.51 -0.80
C VAL A 190 6.61 11.01 -1.08
N GLN A 191 7.85 11.51 -1.01
CA GLN A 191 8.15 12.91 -1.29
C GLN A 191 8.73 13.01 -2.70
N ASP A 192 7.87 13.26 -3.68
CA ASP A 192 8.23 13.42 -5.08
C ASP A 192 7.54 14.62 -5.73
N SER A 193 7.90 14.91 -6.97
CA SER A 193 7.33 16.02 -7.74
C SER A 193 5.83 15.87 -8.00
N ASN A 194 5.34 14.63 -8.08
CA ASN A 194 3.93 14.35 -8.33
C ASN A 194 3.07 14.72 -7.13
N ASN A 195 3.50 14.38 -5.92
CA ASN A 195 2.82 14.79 -4.69
C ASN A 195 2.82 16.31 -4.51
N GLU A 196 3.91 16.99 -4.85
CA GLU A 196 3.95 18.44 -4.83
C GLU A 196 2.99 19.08 -5.84
N TYR A 197 2.87 18.51 -7.04
CA TYR A 197 1.87 18.93 -8.02
C TYR A 197 0.44 18.77 -7.48
N ILE A 198 0.11 17.58 -6.97
CA ILE A 198 -1.21 17.29 -6.42
C ILE A 198 -1.53 18.21 -5.24
N LYS A 199 -0.58 18.45 -4.36
CA LYS A 199 -0.75 19.36 -3.23
C LYS A 199 -1.09 20.79 -3.70
N LYS A 200 -0.37 21.31 -4.69
CA LYS A 200 -0.66 22.61 -5.30
C LYS A 200 -2.04 22.63 -5.98
N LEU A 201 -2.41 21.56 -6.65
CA LEU A 201 -3.73 21.41 -7.27
C LEU A 201 -4.84 21.47 -6.22
N ILE A 202 -4.73 20.74 -5.13
CA ILE A 202 -5.68 20.75 -4.02
C ILE A 202 -5.79 22.15 -3.42
N GLN A 203 -4.67 22.79 -3.13
CA GLN A 203 -4.63 24.15 -2.57
C GLN A 203 -5.25 25.20 -3.50
N LYS A 204 -5.14 24.99 -4.82
CA LYS A 204 -5.82 25.85 -5.81
C LYS A 204 -7.33 25.65 -5.83
N LEU A 205 -7.78 24.40 -5.64
CA LEU A 205 -9.22 24.07 -5.63
C LEU A 205 -9.90 24.50 -4.34
N GLU A 206 -9.27 24.27 -3.19
CA GLU A 206 -9.78 24.65 -1.88
C GLU A 206 -8.60 24.91 -0.90
N PRO A 207 -8.21 26.20 -0.74
CA PRO A 207 -7.01 26.56 0.03
C PRO A 207 -7.03 26.16 1.51
N LYS A 208 -8.22 25.94 2.08
CA LYS A 208 -8.40 25.67 3.52
C LYS A 208 -8.49 24.20 3.87
N ILE A 209 -8.49 23.29 2.89
CA ILE A 209 -8.56 21.85 3.15
C ILE A 209 -7.29 21.39 3.89
N PRO A 210 -7.43 20.70 5.03
CA PRO A 210 -6.29 20.06 5.69
C PRO A 210 -5.68 18.96 4.81
N ILE A 211 -4.38 19.07 4.55
CA ILE A 211 -3.62 18.08 3.74
C ILE A 211 -2.57 17.45 4.65
N TYR A 212 -2.63 16.13 4.77
CA TYR A 212 -1.67 15.32 5.51
C TYR A 212 -0.82 14.50 4.54
N GLN A 213 0.50 14.55 4.66
CA GLN A 213 1.42 13.71 3.89
C GLN A 213 2.20 12.77 4.81
N ILE A 214 2.73 13.31 5.88
CA ILE A 214 3.50 12.58 6.90
C ILE A 214 2.65 12.48 8.18
N GLY A 215 2.90 11.48 8.99
CA GLY A 215 2.24 11.28 10.28
C GLY A 215 1.50 9.95 10.39
N SER A 216 0.89 9.72 11.56
CA SER A 216 0.18 8.48 11.84
C SER A 216 -1.12 8.39 11.04
N ILE A 217 -1.14 7.47 10.08
CA ILE A 217 -2.33 7.21 9.25
C ILE A 217 -3.51 6.76 10.11
N ASN A 218 -3.28 6.02 11.19
CA ASN A 218 -4.33 5.52 12.10
C ASN A 218 -5.16 6.66 12.64
N LYS A 219 -4.50 7.70 13.21
CA LYS A 219 -5.19 8.86 13.80
C LYS A 219 -6.02 9.61 12.76
N ILE A 220 -5.53 9.68 11.53
CA ILE A 220 -6.24 10.35 10.44
C ILE A 220 -7.47 9.53 10.04
N ILE A 221 -7.34 8.21 9.90
CA ILE A 221 -8.47 7.33 9.59
C ILE A 221 -9.47 7.31 10.76
N GLU A 222 -8.99 7.23 12.01
CA GLU A 222 -9.85 7.26 13.19
C GLU A 222 -10.73 8.51 13.23
N SER A 223 -10.22 9.66 12.76
CA SER A 223 -10.93 10.94 12.79
C SER A 223 -12.00 11.09 11.69
N CYS A 224 -12.11 10.21 10.71
CA CYS A 224 -13.12 10.30 9.67
C CYS A 224 -14.34 9.41 9.92
N ASP A 225 -15.48 9.77 9.33
CA ASP A 225 -16.71 8.96 9.31
C ASP A 225 -16.78 8.10 8.04
N VAL A 226 -16.32 8.63 6.90
CA VAL A 226 -16.26 7.95 5.60
C VAL A 226 -14.89 8.15 4.99
N MET A 227 -14.34 7.09 4.41
CA MET A 227 -13.08 7.14 3.66
C MET A 227 -13.34 6.97 2.16
N ILE A 228 -12.75 7.85 1.36
CA ILE A 228 -12.71 7.72 -0.11
C ILE A 228 -11.28 7.32 -0.48
N ASN A 229 -11.11 6.12 -1.01
CA ASN A 229 -9.85 5.66 -1.55
C ASN A 229 -9.85 5.84 -3.07
N ILE A 230 -8.90 6.58 -3.61
CA ILE A 230 -8.72 6.72 -5.06
C ILE A 230 -7.69 5.70 -5.51
N HIS A 231 -8.08 4.85 -6.44
CA HIS A 231 -7.30 3.73 -6.91
C HIS A 231 -6.90 3.91 -8.38
N VAL A 232 -5.60 4.05 -8.63
CA VAL A 232 -5.01 4.24 -9.97
C VAL A 232 -4.05 3.11 -10.37
N GLU A 233 -3.78 2.16 -9.49
CA GLU A 233 -2.77 1.12 -9.67
C GLU A 233 -3.39 -0.25 -9.94
N LEU A 234 -2.54 -1.21 -10.36
CA LEU A 234 -2.93 -2.61 -10.50
C LEU A 234 -2.84 -3.38 -9.19
N MET A 235 -2.33 -2.75 -8.11
CA MET A 235 -2.18 -3.37 -6.80
C MET A 235 -3.14 -2.73 -5.80
N PRO A 236 -3.69 -3.50 -4.85
CA PRO A 236 -4.60 -2.95 -3.84
C PRO A 236 -3.89 -1.96 -2.91
N SER A 237 -4.63 -0.96 -2.47
CA SER A 237 -4.13 0.04 -1.54
C SER A 237 -4.02 -0.53 -0.12
N THR A 238 -2.83 -0.46 0.49
CA THR A 238 -2.66 -0.86 1.89
C THR A 238 -3.48 0.01 2.85
N VAL A 239 -3.66 1.30 2.53
CA VAL A 239 -4.46 2.22 3.35
C VAL A 239 -5.94 1.84 3.33
N LEU A 240 -6.43 1.25 2.22
CA LEU A 240 -7.79 0.71 2.17
C LEU A 240 -7.97 -0.40 3.22
N LEU A 241 -7.01 -1.33 3.30
CA LEU A 241 -7.03 -2.39 4.34
C LEU A 241 -6.98 -1.80 5.76
N GLU A 242 -6.16 -0.76 5.98
CA GLU A 242 -6.10 -0.04 7.26
C GLU A 242 -7.46 0.58 7.63
N GLY A 243 -8.16 1.17 6.65
CA GLY A 243 -9.53 1.68 6.84
C GLY A 243 -10.53 0.58 7.20
N LEU A 244 -10.45 -0.59 6.54
CA LEU A 244 -11.29 -1.74 6.87
C LEU A 244 -11.02 -2.27 8.28
N ILE A 245 -9.75 -2.37 8.71
CA ILE A 245 -9.39 -2.77 10.08
C ILE A 245 -9.99 -1.80 11.10
N LEU A 246 -9.93 -0.51 10.83
CA LEU A 246 -10.47 0.55 11.69
C LEU A 246 -12.00 0.75 11.53
N LYS A 247 -12.70 -0.19 10.90
CA LYS A 247 -14.17 -0.22 10.76
C LYS A 247 -14.73 1.04 10.09
N LYS A 248 -14.03 1.57 9.08
CA LYS A 248 -14.55 2.70 8.32
C LYS A 248 -15.31 2.22 7.10
N PRO A 249 -16.48 2.81 6.79
CA PRO A 249 -17.13 2.61 5.51
C PRO A 249 -16.30 3.28 4.43
N ILE A 250 -16.05 2.57 3.31
CA ILE A 250 -15.11 3.00 2.28
C ILE A 250 -15.79 3.06 0.92
N ILE A 251 -15.63 4.20 0.23
CA ILE A 251 -15.85 4.31 -1.21
C ILE A 251 -14.50 4.08 -1.89
N ASN A 252 -14.40 3.05 -2.72
CA ASN A 252 -13.22 2.83 -3.55
C ASN A 252 -13.51 3.30 -4.97
N ILE A 253 -12.88 4.41 -5.37
CA ILE A 253 -13.04 4.98 -6.72
C ILE A 253 -11.91 4.46 -7.59
N THR A 254 -12.24 3.65 -8.59
CA THR A 254 -11.24 3.13 -9.53
C THR A 254 -11.15 4.00 -10.78
N MET A 255 -9.91 4.35 -11.12
CA MET A 255 -9.54 5.05 -12.36
C MET A 255 -8.89 4.10 -13.37
N VAL A 256 -8.81 2.80 -13.06
CA VAL A 256 -8.23 1.79 -13.95
C VAL A 256 -9.29 1.33 -14.95
N ASP A 257 -8.96 1.40 -16.25
CA ASP A 257 -9.91 1.04 -17.31
C ASP A 257 -10.15 -0.49 -17.41
N LYS A 258 -9.18 -1.29 -16.92
CA LYS A 258 -9.37 -2.73 -16.72
C LYS A 258 -9.89 -2.97 -15.32
N PHE A 259 -11.12 -3.43 -15.24
CA PHE A 259 -11.71 -3.85 -13.98
C PHE A 259 -10.99 -5.10 -13.46
N LEU A 260 -10.17 -4.91 -12.45
CA LEU A 260 -9.62 -6.01 -11.69
C LEU A 260 -10.53 -6.21 -10.47
N GLU A 261 -11.20 -7.35 -10.44
CA GLU A 261 -12.03 -7.71 -9.28
C GLU A 261 -11.17 -8.15 -8.11
N PHE A 262 -10.67 -7.18 -7.37
CA PHE A 262 -9.99 -7.44 -6.11
C PHE A 262 -10.89 -8.16 -5.10
N GLN A 263 -10.28 -8.93 -4.21
CA GLN A 263 -11.02 -9.73 -3.25
C GLN A 263 -11.93 -8.88 -2.34
N TYR A 264 -11.53 -7.66 -1.97
CA TYR A 264 -12.36 -6.74 -1.19
C TYR A 264 -13.61 -6.26 -1.94
N VAL A 265 -13.57 -6.23 -3.29
CA VAL A 265 -14.75 -5.92 -4.13
C VAL A 265 -15.70 -7.13 -4.14
N LYS A 266 -15.17 -8.35 -4.38
CA LYS A 266 -15.95 -9.60 -4.36
C LYS A 266 -16.63 -9.84 -3.02
N ASP A 267 -15.97 -9.50 -1.93
CA ASP A 267 -16.51 -9.62 -0.58
C ASP A 267 -17.50 -8.48 -0.22
N ASN A 268 -17.76 -7.53 -1.14
CA ASN A 268 -18.54 -6.31 -0.89
C ASN A 268 -18.05 -5.55 0.36
N ALA A 269 -16.76 -5.55 0.60
CA ALA A 269 -16.12 -4.88 1.74
C ALA A 269 -16.03 -3.36 1.57
N VAL A 270 -16.15 -2.89 0.35
CA VAL A 270 -16.13 -1.48 -0.05
C VAL A 270 -17.23 -1.18 -1.06
N LEU A 271 -17.67 0.06 -1.12
CA LEU A 271 -18.50 0.53 -2.22
C LEU A 271 -17.59 0.91 -3.40
N SER A 272 -17.47 0.02 -4.38
CA SER A 272 -16.60 0.23 -5.54
C SER A 272 -17.37 0.93 -6.65
N ILE A 273 -16.82 2.06 -7.13
CA ILE A 273 -17.39 2.87 -8.21
C ILE A 273 -16.28 3.36 -9.16
N SER A 274 -16.65 3.78 -10.36
CA SER A 274 -15.71 4.40 -11.30
C SER A 274 -15.55 5.91 -11.02
N ASP A 275 -14.47 6.50 -11.53
CA ASP A 275 -14.22 7.94 -11.46
C ASP A 275 -15.23 8.80 -12.28
N GLN A 276 -16.08 8.16 -13.08
CA GLN A 276 -17.16 8.81 -13.85
C GLN A 276 -18.53 8.74 -13.15
N SER A 277 -18.61 8.06 -12.01
CA SER A 277 -19.85 7.89 -11.25
C SER A 277 -20.28 9.18 -10.56
N ASP A 278 -21.59 9.33 -10.32
CA ASP A 278 -22.09 10.35 -9.40
C ASP A 278 -21.63 10.04 -7.96
N LEU A 279 -21.14 11.05 -7.25
CA LEU A 279 -20.61 10.90 -5.88
C LEU A 279 -21.58 11.35 -4.80
N VAL A 280 -22.64 12.10 -5.16
CA VAL A 280 -23.57 12.68 -4.17
C VAL A 280 -24.27 11.58 -3.39
N LYS A 281 -24.91 10.65 -4.10
CA LYS A 281 -25.64 9.55 -3.46
C LYS A 281 -24.73 8.62 -2.65
N PRO A 282 -23.60 8.09 -3.18
CA PRO A 282 -22.67 7.25 -2.40
C PRO A 282 -22.17 7.87 -1.09
N ILE A 283 -21.80 9.15 -1.14
CA ILE A 283 -21.30 9.85 0.06
C ILE A 283 -22.43 10.06 1.06
N ASN A 284 -23.62 10.50 0.62
CA ASN A 284 -24.78 10.66 1.49
C ASN A 284 -25.21 9.35 2.14
N ASP A 285 -25.32 8.26 1.37
CA ASP A 285 -25.72 6.96 1.88
C ASP A 285 -24.75 6.51 3.01
N LEU A 286 -23.45 6.64 2.80
CA LEU A 286 -22.46 6.24 3.82
C LEU A 286 -22.41 7.16 5.04
N LEU A 287 -22.74 8.44 4.91
CA LEU A 287 -22.75 9.39 6.02
C LEU A 287 -24.03 9.31 6.86
N TYR A 288 -25.18 9.01 6.23
CA TYR A 288 -26.49 9.22 6.84
C TYR A 288 -27.40 7.99 6.83
N ASP A 289 -27.20 7.01 5.94
CA ASP A 289 -27.88 5.71 6.00
C ASP A 289 -27.08 4.76 6.90
N LYS A 290 -27.48 4.68 8.16
CA LYS A 290 -26.82 3.88 9.17
C LYS A 290 -26.83 2.38 8.83
N GLU A 291 -27.95 1.86 8.32
CA GLU A 291 -28.08 0.44 7.97
C GLU A 291 -27.14 0.06 6.85
N PHE A 292 -27.08 0.89 5.80
CA PHE A 292 -26.17 0.68 4.68
C PHE A 292 -24.70 0.75 5.11
N SER A 293 -24.34 1.77 5.89
CA SER A 293 -22.97 1.95 6.42
C SER A 293 -22.54 0.79 7.32
N GLU A 294 -23.38 0.35 8.27
CA GLU A 294 -23.10 -0.79 9.15
C GLU A 294 -22.96 -2.11 8.38
N LYS A 295 -23.78 -2.33 7.36
CA LYS A 295 -23.65 -3.49 6.46
C LYS A 295 -22.30 -3.50 5.77
N LEU A 296 -21.86 -2.36 5.22
CA LEU A 296 -20.57 -2.25 4.55
C LEU A 296 -19.40 -2.50 5.53
N ILE A 297 -19.46 -1.91 6.72
CA ILE A 297 -18.47 -2.13 7.78
C ILE A 297 -18.40 -3.62 8.18
N LYS A 298 -19.55 -4.28 8.35
CA LYS A 298 -19.59 -5.71 8.66
C LYS A 298 -18.94 -6.56 7.57
N ASN A 299 -19.20 -6.26 6.31
CA ASN A 299 -18.57 -6.94 5.19
C ASN A 299 -17.05 -6.70 5.19
N GLY A 300 -16.61 -5.45 5.44
CA GLY A 300 -15.20 -5.08 5.59
C GLY A 300 -14.52 -5.88 6.70
N GLN A 301 -15.15 -6.01 7.87
CA GLN A 301 -14.61 -6.81 8.96
C GLN A 301 -14.53 -8.32 8.62
N ASN A 302 -15.49 -8.85 7.88
CA ASN A 302 -15.45 -10.22 7.39
C ASN A 302 -14.30 -10.42 6.38
N HIS A 303 -14.08 -9.45 5.49
CA HIS A 303 -12.94 -9.46 4.58
C HIS A 303 -11.62 -9.47 5.35
N VAL A 304 -11.44 -8.57 6.31
CA VAL A 304 -10.21 -8.48 7.14
C VAL A 304 -9.90 -9.81 7.81
N ARG A 305 -10.91 -10.49 8.39
CA ARG A 305 -10.73 -11.81 9.03
C ARG A 305 -10.29 -12.91 8.07
N LYS A 306 -10.70 -12.83 6.81
CA LYS A 306 -10.26 -13.78 5.77
C LYS A 306 -8.88 -13.40 5.22
N PHE A 307 -8.60 -12.10 5.12
CA PHE A 307 -7.42 -11.57 4.45
C PHE A 307 -6.18 -11.49 5.36
N LEU A 308 -6.34 -11.43 6.68
CA LEU A 308 -5.23 -11.38 7.63
C LEU A 308 -5.28 -12.56 8.59
N ALA A 309 -4.23 -13.38 8.55
CA ALA A 309 -3.99 -14.36 9.59
C ALA A 309 -3.45 -13.68 10.86
N ASN A 310 -3.70 -14.29 12.02
CA ASN A 310 -3.16 -13.88 13.32
C ASN A 310 -3.35 -12.37 13.65
N PRO A 311 -4.54 -11.78 13.46
CA PRO A 311 -4.74 -10.35 13.66
C PRO A 311 -4.38 -9.94 15.10
N GLY A 312 -3.51 -8.94 15.24
CA GLY A 312 -2.98 -8.47 16.52
C GLY A 312 -1.85 -9.33 17.13
N ASN A 313 -1.50 -10.46 16.50
CA ASN A 313 -0.46 -11.38 16.94
C ASN A 313 0.52 -11.81 15.82
N ALA A 314 0.49 -11.14 14.69
CA ALA A 314 1.33 -11.46 13.54
C ALA A 314 2.82 -11.31 13.84
N SER A 315 3.20 -10.32 14.64
CA SER A 315 4.59 -10.13 15.10
C SER A 315 5.10 -11.32 15.92
N LYS A 316 4.24 -11.88 16.79
CA LYS A 316 4.57 -13.08 17.55
C LYS A 316 4.75 -14.29 16.63
N SER A 317 3.81 -14.49 15.72
CA SER A 317 3.88 -15.57 14.73
C SER A 317 5.15 -15.48 13.86
N LEU A 318 5.54 -14.28 13.45
CA LEU A 318 6.80 -14.06 12.74
C LEU A 318 8.01 -14.41 13.62
N ALA A 319 8.02 -13.98 14.87
CA ALA A 319 9.11 -14.29 15.80
C ALA A 319 9.26 -15.82 16.02
N ASP A 320 8.16 -16.56 16.11
CA ASP A 320 8.18 -18.01 16.25
C ASP A 320 8.80 -18.67 14.99
N VAL A 321 8.48 -18.17 13.79
CA VAL A 321 9.13 -18.62 12.54
C VAL A 321 10.63 -18.34 12.57
N LEU A 322 11.05 -17.14 12.97
CA LEU A 322 12.46 -16.75 13.03
C LEU A 322 13.25 -17.58 14.04
N ASN A 323 12.63 -17.97 15.14
CA ASN A 323 13.24 -18.81 16.19
C ASN A 323 13.33 -20.30 15.80
N SER A 324 12.66 -20.72 14.74
CA SER A 324 12.67 -22.10 14.26
C SER A 324 13.89 -22.45 13.37
N PHE A 325 14.79 -21.49 13.11
CA PHE A 325 15.98 -21.67 12.28
C PHE A 325 17.23 -22.07 13.05
#